data_662944df63ee0b5d1cfd0a17877b217b
#
_entry.id   662944df63ee0b5d1cfd0a17877b217b
#
_cell.length_a   1.000
_cell.length_b   1.000
_cell.length_c   1.000
_cell.angle_alpha   90.00
_cell.angle_beta   90.00
_cell.angle_gamma   90.00
#
_symmetry.space_group_name_H-M   'P 1'
#
loop_
_entity.id
_entity.type
_entity.pdbx_description
1 polymer ?
#
loop_
_entity_poly.entity_id
_entity_poly.type
_entity_poly.pdbx_seq_one_letter_code
_entity_poly.pdbx_strand_id
1 'polypeptide(L)'
;MNNKKTWAIVIAVVAVVAVAAHLLSGGKKENTVSFETAKVERTSIKSSITATGTIEPVTSVTVGTQVSGIVSKLYVDYNSVVKKGQVIAELDKTNLTSELKTAQANLSSAQSTLNYEQTNFNRYQTLFNKGLVSADEYETAKLSYLKAKEQVNTSRESVQKAQTNLGYATITSPIDGVVLSKAVEEGQTVAASFNTPELFTIAQDLTDMRVIADIDEADIGGVKEGQRVTFTVDAFPDDHFEGQVTQVRQQATTESNVVTYEVVISAPNNDLKLKPGLTANVTIYTMEKNDVMAVPSKALRFTPNEALLTEQQKVEDCEGDFKVWTKEGDVFKAHKVEVGTTNGLLTEIVSGIAEGTDVLVDFSIDGGDGAGQDQQAQNPFMPRPRNNRQQNGQQQKK
;
A
#
# COMPACT_ATOMS: atom_id res chain seq x y z
N MET A 1 58.81 -21.89 -83.62
CA MET A 1 59.07 -21.57 -82.21
C MET A 1 57.94 -20.65 -81.69
N ASN A 2 56.90 -21.15 -80.99
CA ASN A 2 56.12 -20.37 -80.07
C ASN A 2 54.91 -21.08 -79.41
N ASN A 3 54.83 -22.45 -79.59
CA ASN A 3 53.69 -23.18 -79.06
C ASN A 3 53.75 -23.44 -77.53
N LYS A 4 54.89 -23.20 -76.88
CA LYS A 4 54.98 -23.38 -75.41
C LYS A 4 54.41 -22.23 -74.61
N LYS A 5 54.37 -20.96 -75.13
CA LYS A 5 53.81 -19.79 -74.45
C LYS A 5 52.28 -19.74 -74.52
N THR A 6 51.71 -20.24 -75.63
CA THR A 6 50.22 -20.33 -75.73
C THR A 6 49.63 -21.39 -74.84
N TRP A 7 50.33 -22.53 -74.66
CA TRP A 7 49.87 -23.55 -73.70
C TRP A 7 49.96 -23.12 -72.25
N ALA A 8 50.97 -22.32 -71.89
CA ALA A 8 51.07 -21.77 -70.53
C ALA A 8 49.97 -20.78 -70.24
N ILE A 9 49.56 -20.00 -71.23
CA ILE A 9 48.43 -19.05 -71.04
C ILE A 9 47.07 -19.76 -70.89
N VAL A 10 46.88 -20.86 -71.68
CA VAL A 10 45.64 -21.66 -71.57
C VAL A 10 45.54 -22.36 -70.20
N ILE A 11 46.64 -22.90 -69.69
CA ILE A 11 46.68 -23.51 -68.37
C ILE A 11 46.41 -22.47 -67.24
N ALA A 12 46.94 -21.23 -67.35
CA ALA A 12 46.71 -20.14 -66.43
C ALA A 12 45.25 -19.71 -66.47
N VAL A 13 44.62 -19.63 -67.63
CA VAL A 13 43.20 -19.27 -67.77
C VAL A 13 42.30 -20.38 -67.18
N VAL A 14 42.60 -21.64 -67.42
CA VAL A 14 41.84 -22.76 -66.84
C VAL A 14 41.99 -22.80 -65.32
N ALA A 15 43.17 -22.52 -64.77
CA ALA A 15 43.38 -22.42 -63.32
C ALA A 15 42.62 -21.27 -62.71
N VAL A 16 42.59 -20.12 -63.40
CA VAL A 16 41.79 -18.96 -62.89
C VAL A 16 40.28 -19.23 -62.97
N VAL A 17 39.82 -19.92 -64.03
CA VAL A 17 38.39 -20.31 -64.12
C VAL A 17 38.03 -21.37 -63.06
N ALA A 18 38.92 -22.33 -62.77
CA ALA A 18 38.71 -23.32 -61.72
C ALA A 18 38.69 -22.71 -60.31
N VAL A 19 39.60 -21.74 -60.08
CA VAL A 19 39.59 -20.98 -58.79
C VAL A 19 38.34 -20.06 -58.67
N ALA A 20 37.92 -19.41 -59.76
CA ALA A 20 36.72 -18.66 -59.84
C ALA A 20 35.46 -19.53 -59.66
N ALA A 21 35.42 -20.71 -60.25
CA ALA A 21 34.33 -21.69 -60.06
C ALA A 21 34.32 -22.24 -58.64
N HIS A 22 35.48 -22.44 -57.99
CA HIS A 22 35.57 -22.87 -56.59
C HIS A 22 35.15 -21.71 -55.59
N LEU A 23 35.45 -20.44 -55.92
CA LEU A 23 35.04 -19.29 -55.19
C LEU A 23 33.54 -18.94 -55.38
N LEU A 24 32.96 -19.28 -56.54
CA LEU A 24 31.56 -19.14 -56.86
C LEU A 24 30.69 -20.32 -56.41
N SER A 25 31.26 -21.48 -56.10
CA SER A 25 30.58 -22.57 -55.39
C SER A 25 30.64 -22.37 -53.85
N GLY A 26 30.52 -21.10 -53.42
CA GLY A 26 30.33 -20.76 -52.02
C GLY A 26 29.18 -21.59 -51.47
N GLY A 27 29.52 -22.51 -50.57
CA GLY A 27 28.56 -23.42 -49.97
C GLY A 27 27.31 -22.71 -49.54
N LYS A 28 26.18 -23.19 -49.96
CA LYS A 28 24.90 -22.89 -49.30
C LYS A 28 25.12 -23.18 -47.82
N LYS A 29 25.28 -22.15 -47.00
CA LYS A 29 25.14 -22.29 -45.55
C LYS A 29 23.71 -22.79 -45.34
N GLU A 30 23.58 -24.05 -44.99
CA GLU A 30 22.33 -24.59 -44.51
C GLU A 30 21.99 -23.77 -43.25
N ASN A 31 20.87 -23.09 -43.29
CA ASN A 31 20.33 -22.44 -42.13
C ASN A 31 20.03 -23.53 -41.07
N THR A 32 20.91 -23.68 -40.12
CA THR A 32 20.70 -24.62 -39.02
C THR A 32 19.68 -24.00 -38.06
N VAL A 33 18.49 -24.60 -38.03
CA VAL A 33 17.47 -24.25 -37.05
C VAL A 33 17.87 -24.91 -35.72
N SER A 34 18.18 -24.10 -34.73
CA SER A 34 18.44 -24.55 -33.37
C SER A 34 17.16 -24.42 -32.56
N PHE A 35 16.80 -25.45 -31.81
CA PHE A 35 15.62 -25.46 -30.94
C PHE A 35 16.05 -25.25 -29.50
N GLU A 36 15.43 -24.29 -28.83
CA GLU A 36 15.59 -24.05 -27.40
C GLU A 36 14.70 -25.03 -26.65
N THR A 37 15.28 -25.73 -25.68
CA THR A 37 14.57 -26.70 -24.83
C THR A 37 14.62 -26.24 -23.37
N ALA A 38 13.58 -26.56 -22.63
CA ALA A 38 13.54 -26.41 -21.19
C ALA A 38 13.14 -27.74 -20.55
N LYS A 39 13.69 -28.03 -19.38
CA LYS A 39 13.32 -29.23 -18.63
C LYS A 39 12.05 -29.04 -17.87
N VAL A 40 11.24 -30.09 -17.80
CA VAL A 40 10.13 -30.18 -16.85
C VAL A 40 10.72 -30.44 -15.48
N GLU A 41 10.67 -29.44 -14.61
CA GLU A 41 11.25 -29.50 -13.25
C GLU A 41 10.20 -29.22 -12.18
N ARG A 42 10.41 -29.77 -10.99
CA ARG A 42 9.63 -29.38 -9.85
C ARG A 42 10.13 -28.05 -9.30
N THR A 43 9.24 -27.07 -9.27
CA THR A 43 9.55 -25.73 -8.78
C THR A 43 8.34 -25.12 -8.10
N SER A 44 8.53 -23.97 -7.48
CA SER A 44 7.42 -23.22 -6.91
C SER A 44 6.89 -22.19 -7.92
N ILE A 45 5.57 -22.21 -8.15
CA ILE A 45 4.87 -21.19 -8.92
C ILE A 45 4.29 -20.18 -7.93
N LYS A 46 4.73 -18.92 -8.03
CA LYS A 46 4.27 -17.83 -7.17
C LYS A 46 3.76 -16.71 -8.06
N SER A 47 2.61 -16.17 -7.67
CA SER A 47 2.12 -14.90 -8.19
C SER A 47 2.09 -13.90 -7.04
N SER A 48 2.59 -12.71 -7.26
CA SER A 48 2.66 -11.67 -6.23
C SER A 48 2.25 -10.33 -6.80
N ILE A 49 1.71 -9.49 -5.93
CA ILE A 49 1.38 -8.10 -6.16
C ILE A 49 2.33 -7.26 -5.31
N THR A 50 2.85 -6.18 -5.87
CA THR A 50 3.69 -5.23 -5.15
C THR A 50 2.92 -3.95 -4.88
N ALA A 51 3.07 -3.41 -3.68
CA ALA A 51 2.43 -2.17 -3.27
C ALA A 51 3.36 -1.40 -2.32
N THR A 52 3.09 -0.13 -2.13
CA THR A 52 3.72 0.67 -1.09
C THR A 52 2.75 0.88 0.06
N GLY A 53 3.28 1.03 1.26
CA GLY A 53 2.46 1.25 2.43
C GLY A 53 3.18 2.02 3.52
N THR A 54 2.46 2.39 4.56
CA THR A 54 3.00 3.09 5.73
C THR A 54 2.92 2.20 6.96
N ILE A 55 3.98 2.23 7.77
CA ILE A 55 4.03 1.50 9.04
C ILE A 55 3.36 2.34 10.14
N GLU A 56 2.42 1.72 10.82
CA GLU A 56 1.70 2.33 11.95
C GLU A 56 1.62 1.37 13.15
N PRO A 57 1.50 1.87 14.38
CA PRO A 57 1.15 1.02 15.50
C PRO A 57 -0.29 0.49 15.34
N VAL A 58 -0.55 -0.70 15.83
CA VAL A 58 -1.91 -1.31 15.78
C VAL A 58 -2.91 -0.42 16.53
N THR A 59 -2.49 0.14 17.67
CA THR A 59 -3.33 1.04 18.46
C THR A 59 -2.58 2.33 18.74
N SER A 60 -3.11 3.45 18.26
CA SER A 60 -2.66 4.79 18.60
C SER A 60 -3.86 5.68 18.95
N VAL A 61 -3.68 6.60 19.88
CA VAL A 61 -4.71 7.54 20.29
C VAL A 61 -4.15 8.97 20.27
N THR A 62 -4.86 9.83 19.56
CA THR A 62 -4.58 11.27 19.58
C THR A 62 -5.28 11.91 20.77
N VAL A 63 -4.52 12.56 21.64
CA VAL A 63 -4.99 13.27 22.83
C VAL A 63 -5.07 14.76 22.53
N GLY A 64 -6.25 15.32 22.70
CA GLY A 64 -6.53 16.75 22.53
C GLY A 64 -7.09 17.38 23.80
N THR A 65 -7.52 18.66 23.71
CA THR A 65 -8.21 19.37 24.79
C THR A 65 -9.63 19.75 24.39
N GLN A 66 -10.54 19.74 25.37
CA GLN A 66 -11.93 20.18 25.22
C GLN A 66 -12.15 21.62 25.68
N VAL A 67 -11.13 22.23 26.28
CA VAL A 67 -11.19 23.63 26.77
C VAL A 67 -10.04 24.42 26.18
N SER A 68 -10.30 25.69 25.87
CA SER A 68 -9.29 26.63 25.41
C SER A 68 -8.48 27.18 26.57
N GLY A 69 -7.18 27.38 26.37
CA GLY A 69 -6.31 27.94 27.41
C GLY A 69 -4.86 28.01 26.96
N ILE A 70 -3.98 28.48 27.83
CA ILE A 70 -2.54 28.48 27.63
C ILE A 70 -1.99 27.21 28.28
N VAL A 71 -1.09 26.51 27.58
CA VAL A 71 -0.36 25.38 28.14
C VAL A 71 0.55 25.89 29.25
N SER A 72 0.22 25.55 30.47
CA SER A 72 0.96 25.98 31.66
C SER A 72 2.19 25.12 31.89
N LYS A 73 2.04 23.81 31.74
CA LYS A 73 3.11 22.85 31.99
C LYS A 73 2.97 21.58 31.18
N LEU A 74 4.09 21.04 30.72
CA LEU A 74 4.21 19.73 30.08
C LEU A 74 4.98 18.79 31.02
N TYR A 75 4.49 17.57 31.20
CA TYR A 75 5.09 16.55 32.08
C TYR A 75 5.77 15.44 31.30
N VAL A 76 5.58 15.40 29.99
CA VAL A 76 6.10 14.37 29.09
C VAL A 76 6.70 15.01 27.83
N ASP A 77 7.61 14.30 27.21
CA ASP A 77 8.23 14.68 25.96
C ASP A 77 8.18 13.48 24.98
N TYR A 78 8.72 13.64 23.77
CA TYR A 78 8.85 12.56 22.80
C TYR A 78 9.44 11.30 23.44
N ASN A 79 8.96 10.13 23.03
CA ASN A 79 9.38 8.81 23.50
C ASN A 79 9.19 8.56 25.01
N SER A 80 8.48 9.44 25.74
CA SER A 80 8.15 9.20 27.15
C SER A 80 7.16 8.07 27.28
N VAL A 81 7.41 7.15 28.22
CA VAL A 81 6.47 6.10 28.59
C VAL A 81 5.44 6.67 29.55
N VAL A 82 4.17 6.48 29.25
CA VAL A 82 3.04 6.99 30.03
C VAL A 82 2.09 5.86 30.44
N LYS A 83 1.41 6.05 31.57
CA LYS A 83 0.36 5.16 32.03
C LYS A 83 -1.01 5.79 31.88
N LYS A 84 -2.01 4.96 31.70
CA LYS A 84 -3.41 5.40 31.67
C LYS A 84 -3.77 6.22 32.92
N GLY A 85 -4.33 7.42 32.70
CA GLY A 85 -4.67 8.38 33.77
C GLY A 85 -3.49 9.23 34.25
N GLN A 86 -2.27 9.01 33.77
CA GLN A 86 -1.13 9.86 34.08
C GLN A 86 -1.32 11.25 33.48
N VAL A 87 -1.05 12.30 34.25
CA VAL A 87 -1.08 13.70 33.78
C VAL A 87 0.09 13.91 32.82
N ILE A 88 -0.23 14.37 31.60
CA ILE A 88 0.75 14.63 30.55
C ILE A 88 0.93 16.14 30.27
N ALA A 89 -0.14 16.93 30.48
CA ALA A 89 -0.10 18.39 30.33
C ALA A 89 -1.13 19.06 31.25
N GLU A 90 -0.90 20.32 31.58
CA GLU A 90 -1.84 21.18 32.27
C GLU A 90 -2.00 22.51 31.54
N LEU A 91 -3.24 22.93 31.40
CA LEU A 91 -3.60 24.28 30.95
C LEU A 91 -3.67 25.25 32.15
N ASP A 92 -3.56 26.54 31.89
CA ASP A 92 -3.79 27.57 32.91
C ASP A 92 -5.23 27.50 33.42
N LYS A 93 -5.35 27.21 34.71
CA LYS A 93 -6.63 27.01 35.42
C LYS A 93 -7.22 28.28 35.99
N THR A 94 -6.54 29.45 35.87
CA THR A 94 -6.91 30.72 36.53
C THR A 94 -8.34 31.14 36.19
N ASN A 95 -8.68 31.21 34.93
CA ASN A 95 -10.03 31.58 34.46
C ASN A 95 -11.09 30.55 34.88
N LEU A 96 -10.81 29.26 34.64
CA LEU A 96 -11.73 28.15 34.95
C LEU A 96 -11.99 28.04 36.47
N THR A 97 -10.97 28.31 37.30
CA THR A 97 -11.13 28.36 38.76
C THR A 97 -12.00 29.54 39.17
N SER A 98 -11.85 30.68 38.49
CA SER A 98 -12.68 31.89 38.77
C SER A 98 -14.13 31.63 38.35
N GLU A 99 -14.40 30.97 37.24
CA GLU A 99 -15.75 30.56 36.80
C GLU A 99 -16.37 29.59 37.81
N LEU A 100 -15.64 28.61 38.28
CA LEU A 100 -16.11 27.67 39.30
C LEU A 100 -16.48 28.41 40.60
N LYS A 101 -15.63 29.32 41.08
CA LYS A 101 -15.92 30.13 42.28
C LYS A 101 -17.18 30.99 42.10
N THR A 102 -17.37 31.58 40.93
CA THR A 102 -18.58 32.38 40.60
C THR A 102 -19.83 31.49 40.60
N ALA A 103 -19.78 30.31 39.99
CA ALA A 103 -20.89 29.36 39.99
C ALA A 103 -21.24 28.89 41.41
N GLN A 104 -20.22 28.62 42.24
CA GLN A 104 -20.41 28.25 43.65
C GLN A 104 -21.07 29.39 44.47
N ALA A 105 -20.66 30.64 44.25
CA ALA A 105 -21.28 31.80 44.88
C ALA A 105 -22.78 31.97 44.52
N ASN A 106 -23.09 31.76 43.21
CA ASN A 106 -24.47 31.79 42.72
C ASN A 106 -25.33 30.66 43.34
N LEU A 107 -24.77 29.44 43.47
CA LEU A 107 -25.44 28.32 44.13
C LEU A 107 -25.71 28.66 45.62
N SER A 108 -24.74 29.23 46.34
CA SER A 108 -24.91 29.65 47.74
C SER A 108 -26.00 30.68 47.88
N SER A 109 -26.08 31.67 46.99
CA SER A 109 -27.15 32.68 46.96
C SER A 109 -28.52 32.06 46.72
N ALA A 110 -28.63 31.15 45.70
CA ALA A 110 -29.87 30.43 45.41
C ALA A 110 -30.32 29.56 46.59
N GLN A 111 -29.39 28.91 47.27
CA GLN A 111 -29.66 28.11 48.49
C GLN A 111 -30.24 29.00 49.63
N SER A 112 -29.65 30.17 49.81
CA SER A 112 -30.15 31.14 50.83
C SER A 112 -31.57 31.61 50.50
N THR A 113 -31.86 31.89 49.24
CA THR A 113 -33.22 32.26 48.78
C THR A 113 -34.18 31.08 48.97
N LEU A 114 -33.80 29.86 48.66
CA LEU A 114 -34.62 28.66 48.88
C LEU A 114 -34.97 28.50 50.38
N ASN A 115 -33.99 28.64 51.27
CA ASN A 115 -34.21 28.54 52.71
C ASN A 115 -35.21 29.60 53.21
N TYR A 116 -35.12 30.81 52.67
CA TYR A 116 -36.09 31.88 52.99
C TYR A 116 -37.51 31.53 52.49
N GLU A 117 -37.64 31.18 51.22
CA GLU A 117 -38.94 30.86 50.61
C GLU A 117 -39.55 29.56 51.19
N GLN A 118 -38.76 28.60 51.58
CA GLN A 118 -39.23 27.40 52.28
C GLN A 118 -39.85 27.79 53.68
N THR A 119 -39.15 28.64 54.41
CA THR A 119 -39.66 29.13 55.71
C THR A 119 -40.94 29.94 55.52
N ASN A 120 -40.99 30.76 54.49
CA ASN A 120 -42.18 31.59 54.16
C ASN A 120 -43.35 30.68 53.75
N PHE A 121 -43.13 29.69 52.83
CA PHE A 121 -44.14 28.70 52.43
C PHE A 121 -44.71 27.95 53.66
N ASN A 122 -43.87 27.46 54.56
CA ASN A 122 -44.30 26.75 55.78
C ASN A 122 -45.14 27.60 56.68
N ARG A 123 -44.83 28.93 56.79
CA ARG A 123 -45.63 29.92 57.52
C ARG A 123 -47.02 30.10 56.89
N TYR A 124 -47.08 30.35 55.57
CA TYR A 124 -48.35 30.52 54.85
C TYR A 124 -49.18 29.22 54.86
N GLN A 125 -48.58 28.05 54.79
CA GLN A 125 -49.29 26.80 54.96
C GLN A 125 -49.94 26.64 56.30
N THR A 126 -49.26 27.07 57.37
CA THR A 126 -49.83 27.06 58.75
C THR A 126 -50.97 28.07 58.89
N LEU A 127 -50.84 29.23 58.31
CA LEU A 127 -51.87 30.27 58.32
C LEU A 127 -53.11 29.89 57.51
N PHE A 128 -52.91 29.29 56.34
CA PHE A 128 -53.99 28.77 55.49
C PHE A 128 -54.78 27.66 56.14
N ASN A 129 -54.12 26.73 56.81
CA ASN A 129 -54.79 25.69 57.60
C ASN A 129 -55.62 26.24 58.77
N LYS A 130 -55.33 27.46 59.24
CA LYS A 130 -56.09 28.15 60.26
C LYS A 130 -57.15 29.14 59.71
N GLY A 131 -57.29 29.21 58.37
CA GLY A 131 -58.23 30.11 57.70
C GLY A 131 -57.84 31.58 57.76
N LEU A 132 -56.58 31.95 58.02
CA LEU A 132 -56.08 33.30 58.27
C LEU A 132 -55.50 33.98 57.03
N VAL A 133 -55.35 33.28 55.90
CA VAL A 133 -54.89 33.80 54.60
C VAL A 133 -55.74 33.22 53.49
N SER A 134 -55.74 33.92 52.33
CA SER A 134 -56.46 33.48 51.13
C SER A 134 -55.79 32.33 50.43
N ALA A 135 -56.50 31.59 49.58
CA ALA A 135 -55.93 30.52 48.74
C ALA A 135 -54.90 31.07 47.76
N ASP A 136 -55.11 32.29 47.26
CA ASP A 136 -54.18 32.95 46.32
C ASP A 136 -52.83 33.27 46.99
N GLU A 137 -52.84 33.77 48.20
CA GLU A 137 -51.62 34.05 48.98
C GLU A 137 -50.83 32.76 49.26
N TYR A 138 -51.52 31.65 49.62
CA TYR A 138 -50.92 30.36 49.84
C TYR A 138 -50.27 29.79 48.54
N GLU A 139 -51.01 29.82 47.41
CA GLU A 139 -50.50 29.34 46.13
C GLU A 139 -49.33 30.19 45.61
N THR A 140 -49.35 31.50 45.84
CA THR A 140 -48.23 32.42 45.53
C THR A 140 -46.96 32.03 46.32
N ALA A 141 -47.06 31.77 47.63
CA ALA A 141 -45.96 31.37 48.48
C ALA A 141 -45.42 29.99 48.06
N LYS A 142 -46.31 29.06 47.71
CA LYS A 142 -45.96 27.75 47.17
C LYS A 142 -45.18 27.84 45.80
N LEU A 143 -45.68 28.68 44.89
CA LEU A 143 -45.01 28.91 43.60
C LEU A 143 -43.61 29.50 43.79
N SER A 144 -43.47 30.49 44.73
CA SER A 144 -42.16 31.08 45.03
C SER A 144 -41.16 30.06 45.57
N TYR A 145 -41.60 29.19 46.49
CA TYR A 145 -40.81 28.09 47.01
C TYR A 145 -40.36 27.12 45.87
N LEU A 146 -41.29 26.71 44.96
CA LEU A 146 -40.99 25.84 43.87
C LEU A 146 -40.00 26.49 42.90
N LYS A 147 -40.20 27.78 42.55
CA LYS A 147 -39.24 28.53 41.71
C LYS A 147 -37.84 28.59 42.34
N ALA A 148 -37.77 28.89 43.65
CA ALA A 148 -36.48 28.93 44.35
C ALA A 148 -35.80 27.56 44.38
N LYS A 149 -36.57 26.46 44.50
CA LYS A 149 -36.06 25.09 44.43
C LYS A 149 -35.46 24.78 43.07
N GLU A 150 -36.16 25.15 41.99
CA GLU A 150 -35.64 24.94 40.61
C GLU A 150 -34.41 25.81 40.32
N GLN A 151 -34.35 27.03 40.89
CA GLN A 151 -33.16 27.89 40.79
C GLN A 151 -31.91 27.27 41.42
N VAL A 152 -32.06 26.57 42.56
CA VAL A 152 -30.96 25.81 43.19
C VAL A 152 -30.49 24.67 42.27
N ASN A 153 -31.41 23.93 41.63
CA ASN A 153 -31.06 22.87 40.69
C ASN A 153 -30.27 23.44 39.51
N THR A 154 -30.76 24.51 38.89
CA THR A 154 -30.04 25.17 37.77
C THR A 154 -28.65 25.67 38.17
N SER A 155 -28.52 26.26 39.38
CA SER A 155 -27.22 26.72 39.89
C SER A 155 -26.27 25.57 40.19
N ARG A 156 -26.78 24.41 40.65
CA ARG A 156 -26.01 23.18 40.86
C ARG A 156 -25.44 22.63 39.57
N GLU A 157 -26.26 22.56 38.51
CA GLU A 157 -25.83 22.16 37.18
C GLU A 157 -24.72 23.09 36.64
N SER A 158 -24.83 24.41 36.90
CA SER A 158 -23.80 25.37 36.52
C SER A 158 -22.47 25.12 37.25
N VAL A 159 -22.50 24.77 38.54
CA VAL A 159 -21.30 24.36 39.29
C VAL A 159 -20.69 23.08 38.71
N GLN A 160 -21.53 22.07 38.42
CA GLN A 160 -21.05 20.80 37.83
C GLN A 160 -20.39 21.05 36.49
N LYS A 161 -20.95 21.89 35.62
CA LYS A 161 -20.37 22.26 34.34
C LYS A 161 -19.01 22.94 34.52
N ALA A 162 -18.91 23.93 35.40
CA ALA A 162 -17.66 24.64 35.67
C ALA A 162 -16.58 23.70 36.24
N GLN A 163 -16.99 22.74 37.09
CA GLN A 163 -16.07 21.72 37.64
C GLN A 163 -15.58 20.75 36.59
N THR A 164 -16.44 20.32 35.66
CA THR A 164 -16.05 19.46 34.52
C THR A 164 -15.07 20.18 33.62
N ASN A 165 -15.33 21.45 33.27
CA ASN A 165 -14.41 22.24 32.44
C ASN A 165 -13.06 22.44 33.13
N LEU A 166 -13.03 22.65 34.46
CA LEU A 166 -11.79 22.71 35.21
C LEU A 166 -11.02 21.37 35.18
N GLY A 167 -11.74 20.23 35.18
CA GLY A 167 -11.17 18.89 35.01
C GLY A 167 -10.49 18.72 33.68
N TYR A 168 -11.09 19.23 32.61
CA TYR A 168 -10.52 19.16 31.25
C TYR A 168 -9.24 19.98 31.06
N ALA A 169 -8.94 20.93 31.97
CA ALA A 169 -7.67 21.65 31.97
C ALA A 169 -6.49 20.79 32.43
N THR A 170 -6.72 19.60 32.98
CA THR A 170 -5.70 18.61 33.31
C THR A 170 -5.79 17.49 32.30
N ILE A 171 -4.81 17.41 31.40
CA ILE A 171 -4.80 16.48 30.29
C ILE A 171 -4.08 15.20 30.72
N THR A 172 -4.76 14.07 30.60
CA THR A 172 -4.25 12.75 31.01
C THR A 172 -4.18 11.80 29.84
N SER A 173 -3.27 10.83 29.90
CA SER A 173 -3.21 9.76 28.92
C SER A 173 -4.42 8.82 29.04
N PRO A 174 -5.14 8.53 27.94
CA PRO A 174 -6.26 7.58 27.94
C PRO A 174 -5.83 6.12 27.94
N ILE A 175 -4.58 5.83 27.57
CA ILE A 175 -4.00 4.48 27.44
C ILE A 175 -2.60 4.42 28.08
N ASP A 176 -2.14 3.21 28.36
CA ASP A 176 -0.72 2.95 28.60
C ASP A 176 0.02 2.98 27.27
N GLY A 177 1.25 3.50 27.21
CA GLY A 177 1.99 3.53 25.95
C GLY A 177 3.15 4.50 25.90
N VAL A 178 3.57 4.84 24.69
CA VAL A 178 4.69 5.72 24.38
C VAL A 178 4.22 6.94 23.60
N VAL A 179 4.67 8.12 23.97
CA VAL A 179 4.37 9.38 23.26
C VAL A 179 5.14 9.40 21.93
N LEU A 180 4.40 9.35 20.81
CA LEU A 180 5.00 9.43 19.47
C LEU A 180 5.24 10.86 19.03
N SER A 181 4.25 11.73 19.25
CA SER A 181 4.33 13.14 18.87
C SER A 181 3.82 14.05 19.96
N LYS A 182 4.43 15.24 20.02
CA LYS A 182 4.06 16.36 20.86
C LYS A 182 3.86 17.58 19.94
N ALA A 183 2.62 18.01 19.77
CA ALA A 183 2.23 19.10 18.87
C ALA A 183 2.08 20.45 19.59
N VAL A 184 2.47 20.53 20.85
CA VAL A 184 2.31 21.73 21.67
C VAL A 184 3.53 22.02 22.53
N GLU A 185 3.73 23.30 22.88
CA GLU A 185 4.80 23.77 23.73
C GLU A 185 4.27 24.54 24.95
N GLU A 186 5.07 24.63 26.02
CA GLU A 186 4.74 25.44 27.20
C GLU A 186 4.59 26.91 26.77
N GLY A 187 3.54 27.56 27.27
CA GLY A 187 3.19 28.94 26.91
C GLY A 187 2.35 29.08 25.63
N GLN A 188 2.15 28.01 24.87
CA GLN A 188 1.33 28.03 23.67
C GLN A 188 -0.17 28.14 24.04
N THR A 189 -0.91 28.97 23.29
CA THR A 189 -2.36 29.06 23.40
C THR A 189 -3.04 28.04 22.51
N VAL A 190 -3.91 27.22 23.08
CA VAL A 190 -4.73 26.23 22.37
C VAL A 190 -6.19 26.65 22.40
N ALA A 191 -6.88 26.54 21.26
CA ALA A 191 -8.28 26.92 21.11
C ALA A 191 -9.12 25.72 20.67
N ALA A 192 -10.06 25.29 21.50
CA ALA A 192 -10.96 24.15 21.28
C ALA A 192 -12.31 24.55 20.65
N SER A 193 -12.36 25.65 19.86
CA SER A 193 -13.64 26.23 19.45
C SER A 193 -14.30 25.57 18.25
N PHE A 194 -13.53 25.05 17.28
CA PHE A 194 -14.03 24.45 16.04
C PHE A 194 -13.50 23.05 15.79
N ASN A 195 -12.23 22.83 16.03
CA ASN A 195 -11.58 21.52 15.95
C ASN A 195 -10.86 21.26 17.27
N THR A 196 -10.93 20.04 17.75
CA THR A 196 -10.11 19.63 18.90
C THR A 196 -8.64 19.65 18.46
N PRO A 197 -7.79 20.54 19.00
CA PRO A 197 -6.38 20.56 18.65
C PRO A 197 -5.70 19.27 19.15
N GLU A 198 -4.92 18.67 18.30
CA GLU A 198 -4.08 17.53 18.67
C GLU A 198 -2.91 18.03 19.52
N LEU A 199 -2.74 17.46 20.69
CA LEU A 199 -1.66 17.82 21.60
C LEU A 199 -0.57 16.74 21.62
N PHE A 200 -0.98 15.48 21.71
CA PHE A 200 -0.10 14.32 21.75
C PHE A 200 -0.69 13.16 20.93
N THR A 201 0.17 12.36 20.35
CA THR A 201 -0.19 11.03 19.82
C THR A 201 0.53 9.98 20.66
N ILE A 202 -0.22 9.03 21.19
CA ILE A 202 0.30 7.98 22.07
C ILE A 202 0.03 6.63 21.41
N ALA A 203 1.09 5.82 21.20
CA ALA A 203 0.98 4.43 20.77
C ALA A 203 0.93 3.52 21.98
N GLN A 204 0.07 2.51 21.95
CA GLN A 204 -0.05 1.56 23.04
C GLN A 204 1.16 0.62 23.11
N ASP A 205 1.56 0.07 21.98
CA ASP A 205 2.68 -0.85 21.86
C ASP A 205 3.40 -0.62 20.52
N LEU A 206 4.73 -0.59 20.57
CA LEU A 206 5.56 -0.49 19.37
C LEU A 206 6.13 -1.85 18.93
N THR A 207 5.88 -2.92 19.69
CA THR A 207 6.26 -4.29 19.30
C THR A 207 5.26 -4.92 18.35
N ASP A 208 4.01 -4.42 18.33
CA ASP A 208 2.94 -4.87 17.44
C ASP A 208 2.56 -3.72 16.49
N MET A 209 3.09 -3.82 15.28
CA MET A 209 2.89 -2.82 14.23
C MET A 209 2.05 -3.41 13.11
N ARG A 210 1.54 -2.55 12.25
CA ARG A 210 0.86 -2.90 11.01
C ARG A 210 1.40 -2.08 9.85
N VAL A 211 1.39 -2.65 8.66
CA VAL A 211 1.56 -1.90 7.42
C VAL A 211 0.18 -1.66 6.83
N ILE A 212 -0.13 -0.42 6.51
CA ILE A 212 -1.29 -0.07 5.69
C ILE A 212 -0.76 0.11 4.28
N ALA A 213 -1.04 -0.86 3.41
CA ALA A 213 -0.59 -0.88 2.03
C ALA A 213 -1.70 -0.40 1.09
N ASP A 214 -1.36 0.48 0.15
CA ASP A 214 -2.26 1.01 -0.86
C ASP A 214 -2.13 0.17 -2.13
N ILE A 215 -3.17 -0.59 -2.45
CA ILE A 215 -3.21 -1.50 -3.59
C ILE A 215 -4.12 -0.93 -4.67
N ASP A 216 -3.64 -0.95 -5.91
CA ASP A 216 -4.40 -0.51 -7.07
C ASP A 216 -5.69 -1.33 -7.27
N GLU A 217 -6.76 -0.68 -7.76
CA GLU A 217 -8.05 -1.32 -8.08
C GLU A 217 -7.90 -2.52 -9.02
N ALA A 218 -6.92 -2.48 -9.94
CA ALA A 218 -6.67 -3.58 -10.88
C ALA A 218 -6.20 -4.87 -10.19
N ASP A 219 -5.52 -4.76 -9.05
CA ASP A 219 -4.84 -5.86 -8.37
C ASP A 219 -5.59 -6.37 -7.13
N ILE A 220 -6.49 -5.55 -6.55
CA ILE A 220 -7.17 -5.87 -5.29
C ILE A 220 -8.01 -7.16 -5.36
N GLY A 221 -8.51 -7.52 -6.56
CA GLY A 221 -9.33 -8.72 -6.76
C GLY A 221 -8.61 -10.03 -6.40
N GLY A 222 -7.27 -10.03 -6.40
CA GLY A 222 -6.44 -11.18 -6.05
C GLY A 222 -6.08 -11.24 -4.56
N VAL A 223 -6.30 -10.18 -3.80
CA VAL A 223 -5.87 -10.07 -2.40
C VAL A 223 -6.94 -10.60 -1.46
N LYS A 224 -6.53 -11.45 -0.51
CA LYS A 224 -7.40 -12.07 0.49
C LYS A 224 -6.71 -12.09 1.85
N GLU A 225 -7.54 -12.06 2.90
CA GLU A 225 -7.07 -12.26 4.27
C GLU A 225 -6.35 -13.62 4.41
N GLY A 226 -5.30 -13.62 5.19
CA GLY A 226 -4.48 -14.80 5.44
C GLY A 226 -3.34 -15.02 4.44
N GLN A 227 -3.22 -14.22 3.37
CA GLN A 227 -2.11 -14.33 2.44
C GLN A 227 -0.79 -13.90 3.08
N ARG A 228 0.28 -14.63 2.76
CA ARG A 228 1.63 -14.31 3.20
C ARG A 228 2.13 -13.05 2.50
N VAL A 229 2.80 -12.23 3.27
CA VAL A 229 3.39 -10.97 2.81
C VAL A 229 4.84 -10.91 3.23
N THR A 230 5.69 -10.41 2.36
CA THR A 230 7.03 -9.95 2.70
C THR A 230 7.14 -8.47 2.40
N PHE A 231 7.84 -7.75 3.26
CA PHE A 231 8.07 -6.32 3.01
C PHE A 231 9.47 -5.92 3.44
N THR A 232 9.95 -4.87 2.81
CA THR A 232 11.18 -4.17 3.19
C THR A 232 10.83 -2.73 3.52
N VAL A 233 11.67 -2.08 4.30
CA VAL A 233 11.51 -0.65 4.61
C VAL A 233 12.71 0.11 4.08
N ASP A 234 12.50 1.35 3.64
CA ASP A 234 13.56 2.16 3.03
C ASP A 234 14.74 2.41 3.98
N ALA A 235 14.47 2.38 5.30
CA ALA A 235 15.51 2.52 6.31
C ALA A 235 16.39 1.26 6.47
N PHE A 236 15.90 0.08 6.08
CA PHE A 236 16.58 -1.23 6.17
C PHE A 236 16.30 -2.05 4.91
N PRO A 237 16.92 -1.71 3.77
CA PRO A 237 16.60 -2.34 2.47
C PRO A 237 17.03 -3.80 2.40
N ASP A 238 18.02 -4.22 3.18
CA ASP A 238 18.54 -5.60 3.21
C ASP A 238 17.75 -6.50 4.19
N ASP A 239 16.95 -5.91 5.09
CA ASP A 239 16.15 -6.66 6.05
C ASP A 239 14.77 -6.98 5.44
N HIS A 240 14.46 -8.27 5.36
CA HIS A 240 13.15 -8.75 4.93
C HIS A 240 12.28 -9.06 6.15
N PHE A 241 11.16 -8.41 6.24
CA PHE A 241 10.16 -8.63 7.27
C PHE A 241 9.03 -9.50 6.71
N GLU A 242 8.48 -10.34 7.56
CA GLU A 242 7.35 -11.20 7.21
C GLU A 242 6.09 -10.73 7.92
N GLY A 243 4.98 -10.82 7.22
CA GLY A 243 3.67 -10.46 7.72
C GLY A 243 2.58 -11.28 7.03
N GLN A 244 1.36 -10.98 7.40
CA GLN A 244 0.16 -11.61 6.84
C GLN A 244 -0.91 -10.56 6.64
N VAL A 245 -1.69 -10.67 5.56
CA VAL A 245 -2.87 -9.84 5.35
C VAL A 245 -3.89 -10.15 6.45
N THR A 246 -4.18 -9.17 7.29
CA THR A 246 -5.16 -9.28 8.37
C THR A 246 -6.54 -8.77 7.97
N GLN A 247 -6.60 -7.77 7.11
CA GLN A 247 -7.85 -7.17 6.66
C GLN A 247 -7.69 -6.50 5.30
N VAL A 248 -8.71 -6.62 4.45
CA VAL A 248 -8.86 -5.84 3.23
C VAL A 248 -10.00 -4.85 3.45
N ARG A 249 -9.71 -3.53 3.43
CA ARG A 249 -10.71 -2.49 3.62
C ARG A 249 -11.62 -2.39 2.40
N GLN A 250 -12.93 -2.30 2.62
CA GLN A 250 -13.94 -2.26 1.56
C GLN A 250 -14.09 -0.87 0.92
N GLN A 251 -13.64 0.17 1.60
CA GLN A 251 -13.72 1.54 1.12
C GLN A 251 -12.46 1.87 0.31
N ALA A 252 -12.68 2.30 -0.94
CA ALA A 252 -11.61 2.84 -1.76
C ALA A 252 -11.24 4.26 -1.35
N THR A 253 -9.97 4.58 -1.45
CA THR A 253 -9.42 5.94 -1.33
C THR A 253 -9.06 6.44 -2.72
N THR A 254 -9.38 7.68 -3.04
CA THR A 254 -9.02 8.28 -4.33
C THR A 254 -8.08 9.45 -4.08
N GLU A 255 -6.84 9.30 -4.47
CA GLU A 255 -5.84 10.36 -4.42
C GLU A 255 -5.29 10.64 -5.81
N SER A 256 -5.26 11.91 -6.20
CA SER A 256 -4.73 12.32 -7.50
C SER A 256 -5.34 11.57 -8.71
N ASN A 257 -6.63 11.22 -8.66
CA ASN A 257 -7.35 10.42 -9.64
C ASN A 257 -6.90 8.94 -9.74
N VAL A 258 -6.17 8.43 -8.77
CA VAL A 258 -5.84 7.01 -8.64
C VAL A 258 -6.73 6.40 -7.55
N VAL A 259 -7.38 5.31 -7.87
CA VAL A 259 -8.24 4.57 -6.91
C VAL A 259 -7.43 3.44 -6.32
N THR A 260 -7.26 3.47 -5.00
CA THR A 260 -6.56 2.45 -4.24
C THR A 260 -7.42 1.88 -3.12
N TYR A 261 -7.10 0.68 -2.70
CA TYR A 261 -7.71 0.01 -1.54
C TYR A 261 -6.66 -0.23 -0.48
N GLU A 262 -6.98 0.13 0.75
CA GLU A 262 -6.07 -0.10 1.87
C GLU A 262 -6.15 -1.55 2.36
N VAL A 263 -5.00 -2.18 2.44
CA VAL A 263 -4.82 -3.53 2.97
C VAL A 263 -3.97 -3.47 4.22
N VAL A 264 -4.51 -4.01 5.31
CA VAL A 264 -3.82 -4.06 6.60
C VAL A 264 -3.03 -5.35 6.70
N ILE A 265 -1.76 -5.23 7.02
CA ILE A 265 -0.80 -6.33 7.10
C ILE A 265 -0.16 -6.30 8.48
N SER A 266 -0.08 -7.45 9.14
CA SER A 266 0.64 -7.58 10.41
C SER A 266 2.15 -7.37 10.22
N ALA A 267 2.77 -6.65 11.12
CA ALA A 267 4.20 -6.33 11.10
C ALA A 267 4.80 -6.48 12.51
N PRO A 268 5.09 -7.70 12.97
CA PRO A 268 5.74 -7.92 14.27
C PRO A 268 7.07 -7.18 14.35
N ASN A 269 7.31 -6.45 15.45
CA ASN A 269 8.46 -5.58 15.63
C ASN A 269 9.16 -5.83 16.96
N ASN A 270 9.53 -7.06 17.25
CA ASN A 270 10.16 -7.46 18.52
C ASN A 270 11.49 -6.74 18.77
N ASP A 271 12.22 -6.42 17.70
CA ASP A 271 13.53 -5.75 17.74
C ASP A 271 13.42 -4.21 17.74
N LEU A 272 12.20 -3.65 17.71
CA LEU A 272 11.92 -2.22 17.66
C LEU A 272 12.62 -1.48 16.51
N LYS A 273 12.95 -2.19 15.42
CA LYS A 273 13.53 -1.63 14.20
C LYS A 273 12.52 -0.82 13.41
N LEU A 274 11.27 -1.28 13.36
CA LEU A 274 10.19 -0.60 12.65
C LEU A 274 9.71 0.58 13.49
N LYS A 275 9.74 1.77 12.87
CA LYS A 275 9.24 3.00 13.48
C LYS A 275 7.96 3.45 12.79
N PRO A 276 6.99 4.01 13.52
CA PRO A 276 5.81 4.62 12.91
C PRO A 276 6.19 5.66 11.85
N GLY A 277 5.49 5.65 10.72
CA GLY A 277 5.71 6.56 9.61
C GLY A 277 6.77 6.12 8.60
N LEU A 278 7.42 4.97 8.78
CA LEU A 278 8.31 4.42 7.74
C LEU A 278 7.49 3.93 6.55
N THR A 279 8.04 4.15 5.35
CA THR A 279 7.50 3.58 4.11
C THR A 279 7.97 2.14 3.96
N ALA A 280 7.03 1.25 3.63
CA ALA A 280 7.27 -0.16 3.38
C ALA A 280 6.98 -0.50 1.92
N ASN A 281 7.88 -1.25 1.29
CA ASN A 281 7.67 -1.86 -0.01
C ASN A 281 7.18 -3.29 0.20
N VAL A 282 5.93 -3.52 -0.12
CA VAL A 282 5.18 -4.74 0.22
C VAL A 282 5.06 -5.65 -0.99
N THR A 283 5.27 -6.96 -0.77
CA THR A 283 5.00 -8.01 -1.75
C THR A 283 4.01 -9.00 -1.16
N ILE A 284 2.79 -9.02 -1.68
CA ILE A 284 1.71 -9.91 -1.27
C ILE A 284 1.69 -11.12 -2.21
N TYR A 285 1.79 -12.32 -1.66
CA TYR A 285 1.71 -13.56 -2.44
C TYR A 285 0.25 -13.96 -2.61
N THR A 286 -0.33 -13.63 -3.78
CA THR A 286 -1.72 -13.95 -4.09
C THR A 286 -1.93 -15.43 -4.37
N MET A 287 -0.88 -16.10 -4.84
CA MET A 287 -0.87 -17.53 -5.10
C MET A 287 0.53 -18.08 -4.86
N GLU A 288 0.61 -19.17 -4.15
CA GLU A 288 1.86 -19.90 -3.92
C GLU A 288 1.56 -21.39 -3.96
N LYS A 289 2.17 -22.09 -4.93
CA LYS A 289 2.17 -23.55 -5.00
C LYS A 289 3.62 -24.01 -5.03
N ASN A 290 3.96 -24.84 -4.08
CA ASN A 290 5.30 -25.40 -3.94
C ASN A 290 5.33 -26.83 -4.48
N ASP A 291 6.50 -27.23 -5.00
CA ASP A 291 6.77 -28.59 -5.46
C ASP A 291 5.81 -29.10 -6.55
N VAL A 292 5.52 -28.26 -7.53
CA VAL A 292 4.70 -28.59 -8.71
C VAL A 292 5.57 -28.74 -9.94
N MET A 293 5.22 -29.70 -10.83
CA MET A 293 5.87 -29.81 -12.14
C MET A 293 5.50 -28.59 -12.95
N ALA A 294 6.50 -27.85 -13.44
CA ALA A 294 6.30 -26.64 -14.21
C ALA A 294 7.11 -26.63 -15.50
N VAL A 295 6.56 -25.96 -16.48
CA VAL A 295 7.21 -25.64 -17.75
C VAL A 295 7.10 -24.14 -18.02
N PRO A 296 8.05 -23.55 -18.77
CA PRO A 296 7.86 -22.20 -19.28
C PRO A 296 6.57 -22.11 -20.11
N SER A 297 5.73 -21.09 -19.83
CA SER A 297 4.44 -20.91 -20.53
C SER A 297 4.59 -20.80 -22.05
N LYS A 298 5.79 -20.46 -22.54
CA LYS A 298 6.14 -20.47 -23.96
C LYS A 298 6.05 -21.87 -24.56
N ALA A 299 6.41 -22.93 -23.81
CA ALA A 299 6.36 -24.31 -24.29
C ALA A 299 4.95 -24.76 -24.70
N LEU A 300 3.93 -24.26 -24.03
CA LEU A 300 2.52 -24.54 -24.34
C LEU A 300 2.00 -23.82 -25.59
N ARG A 301 2.71 -22.79 -26.04
CA ARG A 301 2.38 -22.01 -27.25
C ARG A 301 3.25 -22.39 -28.44
N PHE A 302 4.27 -23.16 -28.20
CA PHE A 302 5.18 -23.61 -29.24
C PHE A 302 4.46 -24.61 -30.15
N THR A 303 4.59 -24.43 -31.46
CA THR A 303 4.15 -25.38 -32.49
C THR A 303 5.27 -25.48 -33.55
N PRO A 304 5.76 -26.68 -33.87
CA PRO A 304 6.74 -26.84 -34.90
C PRO A 304 6.20 -26.31 -36.24
N ASN A 305 6.97 -25.44 -36.90
CA ASN A 305 6.57 -24.91 -38.20
C ASN A 305 7.12 -25.85 -39.29
N GLU A 306 6.25 -26.56 -40.00
CA GLU A 306 6.62 -27.51 -41.03
C GLU A 306 7.50 -26.91 -42.15
N ALA A 307 7.36 -25.59 -42.39
CA ALA A 307 8.19 -24.90 -43.39
C ALA A 307 9.66 -24.73 -42.99
N LEU A 308 9.99 -24.94 -41.72
CA LEU A 308 11.35 -24.83 -41.16
C LEU A 308 11.97 -26.21 -40.89
N LEU A 309 11.22 -27.29 -41.10
CA LEU A 309 11.68 -28.64 -40.88
C LEU A 309 12.38 -29.17 -42.13
N THR A 310 13.41 -30.03 -41.96
CA THR A 310 14.07 -30.74 -43.04
C THR A 310 13.24 -31.95 -43.50
N GLU A 311 13.40 -32.41 -44.71
CA GLU A 311 12.62 -33.55 -45.27
C GLU A 311 12.73 -34.85 -44.44
N GLN A 312 13.71 -34.95 -43.54
CA GLN A 312 13.92 -36.09 -42.65
C GLN A 312 13.16 -35.96 -41.32
N GLN A 313 12.72 -34.76 -40.95
CA GLN A 313 12.05 -34.49 -39.70
C GLN A 313 10.54 -34.75 -39.81
N LYS A 314 9.98 -35.48 -38.84
CA LYS A 314 8.56 -35.86 -38.80
C LYS A 314 7.89 -35.19 -37.60
N VAL A 315 6.65 -34.76 -37.78
CA VAL A 315 5.79 -34.21 -36.73
C VAL A 315 4.72 -35.24 -36.42
N GLU A 316 4.66 -35.70 -35.17
CA GLU A 316 3.59 -36.51 -34.61
C GLU A 316 2.75 -35.63 -33.68
N ASP A 317 1.60 -35.20 -34.17
CA ASP A 317 0.68 -34.39 -33.40
C ASP A 317 -0.32 -35.26 -32.62
N CYS A 318 -0.88 -34.71 -31.52
CA CYS A 318 -1.94 -35.33 -30.71
C CYS A 318 -3.13 -34.38 -30.56
N GLU A 319 -4.34 -34.94 -30.38
CA GLU A 319 -5.53 -34.16 -30.10
C GLU A 319 -5.55 -33.74 -28.64
N GLY A 320 -5.62 -32.43 -28.37
CA GLY A 320 -5.74 -31.85 -27.03
C GLY A 320 -5.69 -30.32 -27.05
N ASP A 321 -6.36 -29.69 -26.07
CA ASP A 321 -6.39 -28.25 -25.93
C ASP A 321 -5.04 -27.66 -25.53
N PHE A 322 -4.29 -28.40 -24.70
CA PHE A 322 -2.92 -28.04 -24.30
C PHE A 322 -1.97 -29.18 -24.62
N LYS A 323 -0.87 -28.84 -25.26
CA LYS A 323 0.18 -29.79 -25.62
C LYS A 323 1.57 -29.17 -25.50
N VAL A 324 2.53 -30.01 -25.21
CA VAL A 324 3.97 -29.67 -25.23
C VAL A 324 4.67 -30.55 -26.23
N TRP A 325 5.73 -30.02 -26.80
CA TRP A 325 6.49 -30.72 -27.85
C TRP A 325 7.83 -31.18 -27.32
N THR A 326 8.19 -32.42 -27.63
CA THR A 326 9.51 -32.97 -27.36
C THR A 326 10.19 -33.30 -28.70
N LYS A 327 11.52 -33.31 -28.71
CA LYS A 327 12.31 -33.72 -29.88
C LYS A 327 13.09 -34.98 -29.53
N GLU A 328 12.73 -36.08 -30.16
CA GLU A 328 13.43 -37.36 -30.05
C GLU A 328 14.15 -37.66 -31.38
N GLY A 329 15.43 -37.30 -31.48
CA GLY A 329 16.16 -37.40 -32.73
C GLY A 329 15.57 -36.45 -33.83
N ASP A 330 15.00 -37.02 -34.87
CA ASP A 330 14.36 -36.30 -35.97
C ASP A 330 12.82 -36.27 -35.87
N VAL A 331 12.26 -36.72 -34.75
CA VAL A 331 10.81 -36.76 -34.58
C VAL A 331 10.40 -35.70 -33.53
N PHE A 332 9.46 -34.81 -33.90
CA PHE A 332 8.77 -33.88 -33.03
C PHE A 332 7.47 -34.51 -32.57
N LYS A 333 7.38 -34.81 -31.29
CA LYS A 333 6.22 -35.51 -30.73
C LYS A 333 5.46 -34.60 -29.81
N ALA A 334 4.15 -34.45 -30.07
CA ALA A 334 3.25 -33.75 -29.18
C ALA A 334 2.80 -34.64 -28.02
N HIS A 335 2.83 -34.09 -26.82
CA HIS A 335 2.26 -34.73 -25.64
C HIS A 335 1.09 -33.89 -25.14
N LYS A 336 -0.09 -34.52 -25.07
CA LYS A 336 -1.24 -33.90 -24.43
C LYS A 336 -0.98 -33.74 -22.94
N VAL A 337 -1.14 -32.52 -22.41
CA VAL A 337 -0.93 -32.21 -21.00
C VAL A 337 -2.17 -31.58 -20.40
N GLU A 338 -2.37 -31.87 -19.10
CA GLU A 338 -3.33 -31.11 -18.29
C GLU A 338 -2.56 -30.02 -17.57
N VAL A 339 -3.00 -28.79 -17.79
CA VAL A 339 -2.38 -27.60 -17.18
C VAL A 339 -3.14 -27.19 -15.92
N GLY A 340 -2.40 -26.78 -14.91
CA GLY A 340 -2.93 -26.21 -13.70
C GLY A 340 -2.78 -24.70 -13.66
N THR A 341 -2.15 -24.22 -12.62
CA THR A 341 -1.98 -22.80 -12.34
C THR A 341 -0.81 -22.20 -13.12
N THR A 342 -0.93 -20.93 -13.51
CA THR A 342 0.13 -20.20 -14.19
C THR A 342 0.38 -18.85 -13.55
N ASN A 343 1.63 -18.40 -13.57
CA ASN A 343 1.99 -17.01 -13.22
C ASN A 343 2.41 -16.19 -14.47
N GLY A 344 2.11 -16.70 -15.69
CA GLY A 344 2.49 -16.08 -16.95
C GLY A 344 3.88 -16.48 -17.46
N LEU A 345 4.86 -16.74 -16.59
CA LEU A 345 6.20 -17.23 -16.95
C LEU A 345 6.27 -18.75 -16.93
N LEU A 346 5.73 -19.35 -15.87
CA LEU A 346 5.67 -20.79 -15.66
C LEU A 346 4.22 -21.26 -15.59
N THR A 347 3.95 -22.44 -16.10
CA THR A 347 2.65 -23.10 -16.01
C THR A 347 2.83 -24.48 -15.40
N GLU A 348 1.98 -24.78 -14.43
CA GLU A 348 1.88 -26.09 -13.78
C GLU A 348 1.39 -27.14 -14.76
N ILE A 349 2.06 -28.28 -14.79
CA ILE A 349 1.60 -29.49 -15.49
C ILE A 349 1.11 -30.47 -14.44
N VAL A 350 -0.17 -30.78 -14.48
CA VAL A 350 -0.79 -31.75 -13.56
C VAL A 350 -0.53 -33.17 -14.02
N SER A 351 -0.64 -33.42 -15.32
CA SER A 351 -0.43 -34.75 -15.92
C SER A 351 -0.05 -34.64 -17.41
N GLY A 352 0.46 -35.73 -17.98
CA GLY A 352 0.73 -35.87 -19.43
C GLY A 352 2.20 -35.90 -19.83
N ILE A 353 3.14 -35.55 -18.95
CA ILE A 353 4.58 -35.60 -19.21
C ILE A 353 5.34 -35.97 -17.93
N ALA A 354 6.52 -36.62 -18.10
CA ALA A 354 7.36 -37.01 -16.98
C ALA A 354 8.33 -35.88 -16.57
N GLU A 355 8.69 -35.87 -15.28
CA GLU A 355 9.72 -34.99 -14.76
C GLU A 355 11.09 -35.24 -15.46
N GLY A 356 11.82 -34.19 -15.73
CA GLY A 356 13.11 -34.25 -16.37
C GLY A 356 13.07 -34.36 -17.91
N THR A 357 11.88 -34.37 -18.53
CA THR A 357 11.72 -34.39 -19.99
C THR A 357 12.06 -33.01 -20.57
N ASP A 358 12.84 -32.98 -21.65
CA ASP A 358 13.17 -31.76 -22.39
C ASP A 358 12.01 -31.38 -23.33
N VAL A 359 11.36 -30.24 -23.08
CA VAL A 359 10.29 -29.69 -23.91
C VAL A 359 10.77 -28.50 -24.73
N LEU A 360 10.25 -28.37 -25.95
CA LEU A 360 10.57 -27.28 -26.85
C LEU A 360 9.90 -25.99 -26.42
N VAL A 361 10.66 -24.91 -26.40
CA VAL A 361 10.18 -23.58 -25.93
C VAL A 361 10.20 -22.56 -27.05
N ASP A 362 11.27 -22.59 -27.88
CA ASP A 362 11.49 -21.65 -28.97
C ASP A 362 12.40 -22.24 -30.03
N PHE A 363 12.58 -21.55 -31.14
CA PHE A 363 13.58 -21.89 -32.14
C PHE A 363 14.41 -20.67 -32.54
N SER A 364 15.67 -20.86 -32.81
CA SER A 364 16.54 -19.83 -33.38
C SER A 364 17.12 -20.31 -34.73
N ILE A 365 17.17 -19.41 -35.68
CA ILE A 365 17.77 -19.70 -37.02
C ILE A 365 19.19 -19.16 -36.97
N ASP A 366 20.18 -20.09 -36.92
CA ASP A 366 21.59 -19.75 -36.93
C ASP A 366 22.06 -19.75 -38.39
N GLY A 367 22.12 -18.59 -39.02
CA GLY A 367 22.54 -18.52 -40.42
C GLY A 367 22.30 -17.18 -41.07
N GLY A 368 23.30 -16.32 -40.96
CA GLY A 368 23.42 -15.14 -41.80
C GLY A 368 23.83 -13.90 -41.03
N ASP A 369 25.00 -13.37 -41.33
CA ASP A 369 25.35 -11.96 -41.15
C ASP A 369 24.27 -11.07 -41.78
N GLY A 370 23.16 -10.99 -41.14
CA GLY A 370 22.12 -10.00 -41.38
C GLY A 370 22.34 -8.86 -40.40
N ALA A 371 23.02 -7.81 -40.87
CA ALA A 371 23.00 -6.54 -40.20
C ALA A 371 21.60 -6.30 -39.64
N GLY A 372 21.52 -6.18 -38.34
CA GLY A 372 20.31 -5.82 -37.63
C GLY A 372 19.72 -4.55 -38.26
N GLN A 373 18.73 -4.73 -39.09
CA GLN A 373 17.73 -3.69 -39.28
C GLN A 373 16.78 -3.81 -38.09
N ASP A 374 17.10 -3.06 -37.06
CA ASP A 374 16.12 -2.55 -36.12
C ASP A 374 14.93 -2.03 -36.92
N GLN A 375 13.93 -2.86 -37.16
CA GLN A 375 12.59 -2.39 -37.41
C GLN A 375 12.09 -1.83 -36.07
N GLN A 376 12.62 -0.67 -35.67
CA GLN A 376 11.95 0.22 -34.76
C GLN A 376 10.55 0.43 -35.34
N ALA A 377 9.57 -0.16 -34.68
CA ALA A 377 8.17 0.17 -34.87
C ALA A 377 8.09 1.70 -34.91
N GLN A 378 7.88 2.27 -36.09
CA GLN A 378 7.74 3.71 -36.29
C GLN A 378 6.54 4.17 -35.49
N ASN A 379 6.84 4.77 -34.36
CA ASN A 379 5.86 5.44 -33.55
C ASN A 379 5.32 6.66 -34.34
N PRO A 380 4.03 6.70 -34.76
CA PRO A 380 3.49 7.76 -35.62
C PRO A 380 3.51 9.16 -34.98
N PHE A 381 3.87 9.27 -33.71
CA PHE A 381 3.84 10.50 -32.93
C PHE A 381 5.21 11.13 -32.63
N MET A 382 6.33 10.62 -33.19
CA MET A 382 7.63 11.28 -33.05
C MET A 382 7.91 12.24 -34.19
N PRO A 383 8.26 13.51 -33.94
CA PRO A 383 8.65 14.47 -34.97
C PRO A 383 9.99 14.06 -35.62
N ARG A 384 10.02 14.03 -36.95
CA ARG A 384 11.21 13.72 -37.75
C ARG A 384 12.35 14.71 -37.50
N PRO A 385 13.60 14.28 -37.30
CA PRO A 385 14.74 15.17 -37.27
C PRO A 385 14.93 15.80 -38.66
N ARG A 386 14.97 17.14 -38.73
CA ARG A 386 15.27 17.90 -39.93
C ARG A 386 16.73 17.68 -40.33
N ASN A 387 16.95 17.01 -41.44
CA ASN A 387 18.26 16.97 -42.11
C ASN A 387 18.66 18.40 -42.56
N ASN A 388 19.62 18.94 -41.87
CA ASN A 388 20.22 20.23 -42.23
C ASN A 388 21.23 19.99 -43.39
N ARG A 389 20.74 20.10 -44.62
CA ARG A 389 21.63 20.18 -45.78
C ARG A 389 22.31 21.56 -45.74
N GLN A 390 23.61 21.57 -45.49
CA GLN A 390 24.47 22.73 -45.69
C GLN A 390 24.36 23.20 -47.16
N GLN A 391 23.88 24.41 -47.36
CA GLN A 391 24.14 25.22 -48.54
C GLN A 391 25.19 26.27 -48.17
N ASN A 392 26.42 25.99 -48.60
CA ASN A 392 27.47 26.99 -48.80
C ASN A 392 27.11 27.88 -50.00
N GLY A 393 27.20 29.17 -49.89
CA GLY A 393 27.17 30.01 -51.09
C GLY A 393 26.85 31.49 -50.84
N GLN A 394 27.92 32.27 -50.67
CA GLN A 394 28.15 33.62 -51.17
C GLN A 394 27.40 34.84 -50.63
N GLN A 395 28.17 35.60 -49.90
CA GLN A 395 28.48 37.06 -50.05
C GLN A 395 27.49 37.93 -50.87
N GLN A 396 26.97 39.04 -50.34
CA GLN A 396 27.41 40.43 -50.58
C GLN A 396 26.43 41.44 -49.97
N LYS A 397 27.09 42.44 -49.30
CA LYS A 397 26.80 43.90 -49.26
C LYS A 397 25.34 44.40 -49.18
N LYS A 398 24.96 45.00 -48.13
CA LYS A 398 24.97 46.43 -47.88
C LYS A 398 24.73 46.74 -46.40
#